data_a5c702808024382b6bfa5be6c80a0882
#
_entry.id   a5c702808024382b6bfa5be6c80a0882
#
_cell.length_a   1.000
_cell.length_b   1.000
_cell.length_c   1.000
_cell.angle_alpha   90.00
_cell.angle_beta   90.00
_cell.angle_gamma   90.00
#
_symmetry.space_group_name_H-M   'P 1'
#
loop_
_entity.id
_entity.type
_entity.pdbx_description
1 polymer ?
#
loop_
_entity_poly.entity_id
_entity_poly.type
_entity_poly.pdbx_seq_one_letter_code
_entity_poly.pdbx_strand_id
1 'polypeptide(L)'
;MIPVALYGVDAALCERFFEALPKLVNDAYEDRSYIEALYAVEADHSIEHVRIADQWSNRDPYAWPEDIVNEVEMVLRTTVYPDVALLEHLMTLDGVDAQRISEWMHFSTNLFPIYSEKACKTLQAMGLDTPYRPDDIASYGLYVSRIEGLKLHAPAAGLPEIGLPRTRMLQLGLERFE
;
A
#
# COMPACT_ATOMS: atom_id res chain seq x y z
N MET A 1 -22.48 -7.04 -6.53
CA MET A 1 -22.81 -5.95 -5.57
C MET A 1 -21.55 -5.09 -5.44
N ILE A 2 -21.65 -3.78 -5.64
CA ILE A 2 -20.51 -2.86 -5.51
C ILE A 2 -20.19 -2.68 -4.02
N PRO A 3 -18.96 -2.88 -3.56
CA PRO A 3 -18.54 -2.59 -2.19
C PRO A 3 -18.79 -1.13 -1.80
N VAL A 4 -19.13 -0.88 -0.53
CA VAL A 4 -19.38 0.49 -0.03
C VAL A 4 -18.18 1.42 -0.29
N ALA A 5 -16.97 0.89 -0.18
CA ALA A 5 -15.74 1.60 -0.46
C ALA A 5 -15.62 2.10 -1.91
N LEU A 6 -16.39 1.56 -2.85
CA LEU A 6 -16.42 1.98 -4.26
C LEU A 6 -17.72 2.70 -4.63
N TYR A 7 -18.49 3.14 -3.63
CA TYR A 7 -19.71 3.89 -3.93
C TYR A 7 -19.37 5.21 -4.66
N GLY A 8 -20.01 5.41 -5.81
CA GLY A 8 -19.75 6.57 -6.67
C GLY A 8 -18.72 6.32 -7.77
N VAL A 9 -18.09 5.12 -7.84
CA VAL A 9 -17.17 4.79 -8.91
C VAL A 9 -17.85 4.83 -10.28
N ASP A 10 -17.14 5.36 -11.29
CA ASP A 10 -17.54 5.19 -12.69
C ASP A 10 -17.38 3.71 -13.07
N ALA A 11 -18.49 3.03 -13.24
CA ALA A 11 -18.52 1.59 -13.51
C ALA A 11 -17.79 1.22 -14.81
N ALA A 12 -17.89 2.05 -15.85
CA ALA A 12 -17.25 1.80 -17.13
C ALA A 12 -15.71 1.95 -17.02
N LEU A 13 -15.24 2.95 -16.30
CA LEU A 13 -13.80 3.10 -16.02
C LEU A 13 -13.27 1.99 -15.14
N CYS A 14 -14.03 1.56 -14.14
CA CYS A 14 -13.64 0.45 -13.27
C CYS A 14 -13.54 -0.87 -14.06
N GLU A 15 -14.47 -1.15 -14.96
CA GLU A 15 -14.41 -2.33 -15.84
C GLU A 15 -13.18 -2.27 -16.77
N ARG A 16 -12.95 -1.14 -17.45
CA ARG A 16 -11.76 -0.93 -18.28
C ARG A 16 -10.46 -1.08 -17.51
N PHE A 17 -10.41 -0.63 -16.27
CA PHE A 17 -9.25 -0.81 -15.40
C PHE A 17 -8.95 -2.31 -15.19
N PHE A 18 -9.94 -3.11 -14.83
CA PHE A 18 -9.73 -4.54 -14.63
C PHE A 18 -9.40 -5.29 -15.93
N GLU A 19 -9.96 -4.87 -17.07
CA GLU A 19 -9.58 -5.43 -18.38
C GLU A 19 -8.12 -5.10 -18.75
N ALA A 20 -7.66 -3.91 -18.41
CA ALA A 20 -6.28 -3.47 -18.69
C ALA A 20 -5.25 -4.01 -17.68
N LEU A 21 -5.68 -4.33 -16.46
CA LEU A 21 -4.80 -4.66 -15.34
C LEU A 21 -3.75 -5.75 -15.65
N PRO A 22 -4.08 -6.88 -16.30
CA PRO A 22 -3.07 -7.89 -16.62
C PRO A 22 -1.94 -7.35 -17.50
N LYS A 23 -2.26 -6.45 -18.42
CA LYS A 23 -1.26 -5.82 -19.31
C LYS A 23 -0.44 -4.75 -18.58
N LEU A 24 -1.10 -3.99 -17.69
CA LEU A 24 -0.45 -2.93 -16.91
C LEU A 24 0.59 -3.47 -15.94
N VAL A 25 0.43 -4.70 -15.47
CA VAL A 25 1.29 -5.31 -14.45
C VAL A 25 2.14 -6.46 -14.96
N ASN A 26 2.16 -6.74 -16.27
CA ASN A 26 2.88 -7.89 -16.85
C ASN A 26 4.38 -7.89 -16.56
N ASP A 27 4.99 -6.71 -16.45
CA ASP A 27 6.42 -6.49 -16.19
C ASP A 27 6.72 -6.09 -14.73
N ALA A 28 5.69 -6.04 -13.88
CA ALA A 28 5.85 -5.59 -12.49
C ALA A 28 6.77 -6.51 -11.67
N TYR A 29 6.86 -7.79 -12.06
CA TYR A 29 7.78 -8.75 -11.44
C TYR A 29 9.26 -8.48 -11.80
N GLU A 30 9.53 -7.67 -12.81
CA GLU A 30 10.88 -7.29 -13.23
C GLU A 30 11.49 -6.17 -12.38
N ASP A 31 10.70 -5.56 -11.49
CA ASP A 31 11.21 -4.62 -10.46
C ASP A 31 12.06 -5.39 -9.43
N ARG A 32 13.32 -5.56 -9.76
CA ARG A 32 14.26 -6.32 -8.92
C ARG A 32 14.41 -5.72 -7.53
N SER A 33 14.42 -4.40 -7.42
CA SER A 33 14.61 -3.73 -6.13
C SER A 33 13.48 -4.05 -5.16
N TYR A 34 12.25 -4.08 -5.65
CA TYR A 34 11.09 -4.45 -4.86
C TYR A 34 11.09 -5.95 -4.49
N ILE A 35 11.41 -6.81 -5.46
CA ILE A 35 11.47 -8.26 -5.25
C ILE A 35 12.57 -8.64 -4.24
N GLU A 36 13.75 -8.03 -4.35
CA GLU A 36 14.86 -8.22 -3.40
C GLU A 36 14.45 -7.78 -1.98
N ALA A 37 13.75 -6.65 -1.86
CA ALA A 37 13.21 -6.18 -0.58
C ALA A 37 12.19 -7.16 0.02
N LEU A 38 11.26 -7.70 -0.79
CA LEU A 38 10.31 -8.73 -0.34
C LEU A 38 11.02 -9.98 0.20
N TYR A 39 11.99 -10.51 -0.54
CA TYR A 39 12.74 -11.69 -0.10
C TYR A 39 13.57 -11.42 1.14
N ALA A 40 14.14 -10.23 1.28
CA ALA A 40 14.89 -9.84 2.47
C ALA A 40 13.98 -9.82 3.71
N VAL A 41 12.77 -9.31 3.57
CA VAL A 41 11.75 -9.28 4.63
C VAL A 41 11.28 -10.69 5.00
N GLU A 42 11.09 -11.58 4.03
CA GLU A 42 10.68 -12.97 4.30
C GLU A 42 11.75 -13.77 5.04
N ALA A 43 13.02 -13.44 4.81
CA ALA A 43 14.16 -14.12 5.46
C ALA A 43 14.41 -13.66 6.90
N ASP A 44 13.92 -12.48 7.27
CA ASP A 44 14.18 -11.87 8.57
C ASP A 44 12.88 -11.60 9.35
N HIS A 45 12.91 -11.84 10.66
CA HIS A 45 11.77 -11.70 11.56
C HIS A 45 11.92 -10.51 12.52
N SER A 46 12.75 -9.53 12.17
CA SER A 46 13.09 -8.40 13.05
C SER A 46 12.61 -7.04 12.49
N ILE A 47 12.91 -5.94 13.20
CA ILE A 47 12.69 -4.54 12.76
C ILE A 47 13.37 -4.19 11.43
N GLU A 48 14.16 -5.10 10.91
CA GLU A 48 14.76 -5.00 9.59
C GLU A 48 13.72 -4.70 8.49
N HIS A 49 12.45 -5.09 8.66
CA HIS A 49 11.38 -4.79 7.72
C HIS A 49 11.22 -3.28 7.50
N VAL A 50 11.25 -2.51 8.58
CA VAL A 50 11.15 -1.05 8.53
C VAL A 50 12.38 -0.45 7.86
N ARG A 51 13.58 -0.96 8.21
CA ARG A 51 14.84 -0.56 7.60
C ARG A 51 14.90 -0.90 6.11
N ILE A 52 14.45 -2.09 5.74
CA ILE A 52 14.39 -2.54 4.34
C ILE A 52 13.43 -1.64 3.53
N ALA A 53 12.28 -1.29 4.09
CA ALA A 53 11.33 -0.38 3.46
C ALA A 53 11.95 1.01 3.22
N ASP A 54 12.62 1.58 4.22
CA ASP A 54 13.30 2.87 4.08
C ASP A 54 14.39 2.82 3.00
N GLN A 55 15.22 1.77 2.99
CA GLN A 55 16.27 1.59 1.98
C GLN A 55 15.70 1.42 0.57
N TRP A 56 14.62 0.65 0.42
CA TRP A 56 13.94 0.50 -0.86
C TRP A 56 13.44 1.85 -1.41
N SER A 57 12.94 2.71 -0.53
CA SER A 57 12.47 4.06 -0.88
C SER A 57 13.58 5.10 -1.02
N ASN A 58 14.86 4.70 -0.94
CA ASN A 58 16.03 5.58 -0.94
C ASN A 58 16.01 6.61 0.22
N ARG A 59 15.50 6.20 1.39
CA ARG A 59 15.56 6.98 2.63
C ARG A 59 16.62 6.42 3.56
N ASP A 60 17.16 7.28 4.41
CA ASP A 60 17.95 6.83 5.54
C ASP A 60 17.06 6.04 6.51
N PRO A 61 17.54 4.89 7.02
CA PRO A 61 16.80 4.12 8.01
C PRO A 61 16.44 4.97 9.21
N TYR A 62 15.19 4.86 9.67
CA TYR A 62 14.73 5.63 10.81
C TYR A 62 15.49 5.22 12.08
N ALA A 63 16.00 6.21 12.80
CA ALA A 63 16.73 6.01 14.06
C ALA A 63 15.72 5.87 15.22
N TRP A 64 15.26 4.63 15.46
CA TRP A 64 14.33 4.34 16.54
C TRP A 64 14.97 4.51 17.92
N PRO A 65 14.30 5.14 18.89
CA PRO A 65 14.66 5.03 20.28
C PRO A 65 14.64 3.56 20.74
N GLU A 66 15.66 3.13 21.50
CA GLU A 66 15.81 1.72 21.90
C GLU A 66 14.60 1.17 22.69
N ASP A 67 13.93 2.01 23.46
CA ASP A 67 12.80 1.66 24.31
C ASP A 67 11.50 1.38 23.55
N ILE A 68 11.33 1.93 22.34
CA ILE A 68 10.11 1.76 21.54
C ILE A 68 10.28 0.84 20.33
N VAL A 69 11.51 0.49 19.96
CA VAL A 69 11.81 -0.35 18.79
C VAL A 69 10.99 -1.64 18.78
N ASN A 70 11.01 -2.39 19.87
CA ASN A 70 10.32 -3.69 19.98
C ASN A 70 8.80 -3.53 19.95
N GLU A 71 8.29 -2.44 20.53
CA GLU A 71 6.85 -2.17 20.55
C GLU A 71 6.34 -1.84 19.14
N VAL A 72 7.03 -0.96 18.42
CA VAL A 72 6.69 -0.61 17.04
C VAL A 72 6.74 -1.82 16.13
N GLU A 73 7.79 -2.64 16.22
CA GLU A 73 7.90 -3.87 15.45
C GLU A 73 6.72 -4.81 15.72
N MET A 74 6.42 -5.09 16.98
CA MET A 74 5.34 -5.97 17.35
C MET A 74 4.00 -5.46 16.81
N VAL A 75 3.74 -4.17 16.92
CA VAL A 75 2.49 -3.59 16.47
C VAL A 75 2.37 -3.61 14.96
N LEU A 76 3.40 -3.23 14.20
CA LEU A 76 3.36 -3.26 12.74
C LEU A 76 3.15 -4.67 12.18
N ARG A 77 3.65 -5.71 12.85
CA ARG A 77 3.49 -7.12 12.44
C ARG A 77 2.13 -7.71 12.79
N THR A 78 1.59 -7.36 13.95
CA THR A 78 0.36 -7.96 14.47
C THR A 78 -0.90 -7.26 14.00
N THR A 79 -0.77 -6.10 13.37
CA THR A 79 -1.89 -5.25 12.99
C THR A 79 -2.51 -5.72 11.68
N VAL A 80 -3.53 -6.55 11.78
CA VAL A 80 -4.43 -6.86 10.64
C VAL A 80 -5.27 -5.63 10.27
N TYR A 81 -5.53 -4.77 11.25
CA TYR A 81 -6.12 -3.44 11.08
C TYR A 81 -5.25 -2.45 11.85
N PRO A 82 -4.70 -1.42 11.20
CA PRO A 82 -3.88 -0.46 11.90
C PRO A 82 -4.68 0.19 13.03
N ASP A 83 -4.14 0.14 14.23
CA ASP A 83 -4.64 0.99 15.30
C ASP A 83 -4.37 2.44 14.90
N VAL A 84 -5.43 3.20 14.66
CA VAL A 84 -5.34 4.60 14.23
C VAL A 84 -4.52 5.41 15.24
N ALA A 85 -4.64 5.12 16.54
CA ALA A 85 -3.90 5.82 17.58
C ALA A 85 -2.38 5.59 17.47
N LEU A 86 -1.94 4.36 17.10
CA LEU A 86 -0.52 4.12 16.82
C LEU A 86 -0.07 4.89 15.60
N LEU A 87 -0.82 4.84 14.50
CA LEU A 87 -0.43 5.52 13.26
C LEU A 87 -0.38 7.04 13.47
N GLU A 88 -1.32 7.61 14.21
CA GLU A 88 -1.30 9.01 14.61
C GLU A 88 -0.06 9.32 15.48
N HIS A 89 0.32 8.42 16.38
CA HIS A 89 1.54 8.58 17.17
C HIS A 89 2.80 8.55 16.29
N LEU A 90 2.89 7.60 15.35
CA LEU A 90 4.01 7.55 14.41
C LEU A 90 4.12 8.81 13.56
N MET A 91 3.00 9.44 13.20
CA MET A 91 2.97 10.73 12.48
C MET A 91 3.55 11.90 13.28
N THR A 92 3.71 11.77 14.60
CA THR A 92 4.37 12.82 15.43
C THR A 92 5.89 12.76 15.37
N LEU A 93 6.46 11.69 14.81
CA LEU A 93 7.90 11.51 14.72
C LEU A 93 8.48 12.35 13.58
N ASP A 94 9.66 12.93 13.80
CA ASP A 94 10.31 13.76 12.79
C ASP A 94 10.65 12.96 11.52
N GLY A 95 10.30 13.50 10.36
CA GLY A 95 10.54 12.85 9.07
C GLY A 95 9.67 11.61 8.80
N VAL A 96 8.59 11.41 9.57
CA VAL A 96 7.60 10.35 9.35
C VAL A 96 6.31 10.94 8.81
N ASP A 97 5.87 10.43 7.69
CA ASP A 97 4.62 10.78 7.02
C ASP A 97 3.80 9.51 6.69
N ALA A 98 2.57 9.67 6.24
CA ALA A 98 1.70 8.55 5.90
C ALA A 98 2.26 7.69 4.76
N GLN A 99 3.04 8.26 3.84
CA GLN A 99 3.70 7.50 2.79
C GLN A 99 4.75 6.57 3.39
N ARG A 100 5.63 7.07 4.25
CA ARG A 100 6.65 6.26 4.94
C ARG A 100 6.03 5.16 5.78
N ILE A 101 4.99 5.48 6.55
CA ILE A 101 4.23 4.49 7.33
C ILE A 101 3.63 3.41 6.42
N SER A 102 3.08 3.78 5.26
CA SER A 102 2.51 2.83 4.32
C SER A 102 3.53 1.83 3.78
N GLU A 103 4.76 2.28 3.52
CA GLU A 103 5.87 1.44 3.09
C GLU A 103 6.28 0.46 4.20
N TRP A 104 6.42 0.95 5.44
CA TRP A 104 6.69 0.09 6.59
C TRP A 104 5.63 -0.99 6.78
N MET A 105 4.35 -0.62 6.72
CA MET A 105 3.24 -1.55 6.85
C MET A 105 3.18 -2.54 5.69
N HIS A 106 3.45 -2.08 4.47
CA HIS A 106 3.47 -2.94 3.29
C HIS A 106 4.51 -4.05 3.44
N PHE A 107 5.76 -3.70 3.72
CA PHE A 107 6.83 -4.68 3.87
C PHE A 107 6.70 -5.54 5.13
N SER A 108 6.04 -5.06 6.18
CA SER A 108 5.82 -5.85 7.40
C SER A 108 4.73 -6.91 7.27
N THR A 109 3.71 -6.69 6.42
CA THR A 109 2.52 -7.55 6.39
C THR A 109 2.12 -8.01 5.00
N ASN A 110 2.57 -7.37 3.93
CA ASN A 110 2.11 -7.55 2.54
C ASN A 110 0.60 -7.29 2.33
N LEU A 111 -0.12 -6.81 3.35
CA LEU A 111 -1.56 -6.60 3.31
C LEU A 111 -1.95 -5.18 2.92
N PHE A 112 -1.12 -4.19 3.27
CA PHE A 112 -1.42 -2.78 3.05
C PHE A 112 -0.79 -2.28 1.76
N PRO A 113 -1.50 -1.43 0.98
CA PRO A 113 -0.94 -0.82 -0.21
C PRO A 113 0.05 0.29 0.16
N ILE A 114 1.09 0.48 -0.64
CA ILE A 114 1.97 1.64 -0.54
C ILE A 114 1.18 2.88 -1.00
N TYR A 115 1.21 3.96 -0.22
CA TYR A 115 0.49 5.20 -0.52
C TYR A 115 1.10 5.88 -1.74
N SER A 116 0.30 6.14 -2.76
CA SER A 116 0.78 6.63 -4.05
C SER A 116 -0.08 7.79 -4.57
N GLU A 117 0.57 8.91 -4.85
CA GLU A 117 -0.10 10.07 -5.44
C GLU A 117 -0.73 9.75 -6.80
N LYS A 118 -0.02 8.99 -7.64
CA LYS A 118 -0.53 8.60 -8.96
C LYS A 118 -1.77 7.72 -8.85
N ALA A 119 -1.72 6.72 -7.96
CA ALA A 119 -2.87 5.84 -7.73
C ALA A 119 -4.08 6.61 -7.17
N CYS A 120 -3.85 7.57 -6.26
CA CYS A 120 -4.91 8.46 -5.77
C CYS A 120 -5.54 9.29 -6.90
N LYS A 121 -4.74 9.87 -7.79
CA LYS A 121 -5.23 10.63 -8.96
C LYS A 121 -6.09 9.76 -9.87
N THR A 122 -5.69 8.53 -10.13
CA THR A 122 -6.47 7.58 -10.94
C THR A 122 -7.80 7.24 -10.26
N LEU A 123 -7.79 6.97 -8.95
CA LEU A 123 -9.03 6.74 -8.19
C LEU A 123 -9.97 7.94 -8.25
N GLN A 124 -9.44 9.16 -8.16
CA GLN A 124 -10.23 10.38 -8.32
C GLN A 124 -10.82 10.51 -9.73
N ALA A 125 -10.04 10.19 -10.77
CA ALA A 125 -10.54 10.17 -12.16
C ALA A 125 -11.63 9.11 -12.36
N MET A 126 -11.60 8.02 -11.59
CA MET A 126 -12.66 7.01 -11.56
C MET A 126 -13.88 7.42 -10.72
N GLY A 127 -13.95 8.64 -10.22
CA GLY A 127 -15.06 9.16 -9.42
C GLY A 127 -14.98 8.88 -7.92
N LEU A 128 -13.86 8.35 -7.44
CA LEU A 128 -13.63 8.05 -6.02
C LEU A 128 -12.82 9.18 -5.39
N ASP A 129 -13.44 10.01 -4.57
CA ASP A 129 -12.70 11.02 -3.81
C ASP A 129 -11.64 10.34 -2.91
N THR A 130 -10.39 10.52 -3.30
CA THR A 130 -9.24 9.87 -2.65
C THR A 130 -8.04 10.84 -2.70
N PRO A 131 -8.04 11.88 -1.85
CA PRO A 131 -6.97 12.87 -1.85
C PRO A 131 -5.65 12.24 -1.40
N TYR A 132 -4.54 12.64 -2.03
CA TYR A 132 -3.20 12.32 -1.55
C TYR A 132 -2.74 13.41 -0.59
N ARG A 133 -2.65 13.07 0.70
CA ARG A 133 -2.19 13.96 1.78
C ARG A 133 -1.25 13.17 2.69
N PRO A 134 0.06 13.24 2.45
CA PRO A 134 1.02 12.48 3.26
C PRO A 134 1.11 12.95 4.72
N ASP A 135 0.65 14.14 5.02
CA ASP A 135 0.52 14.71 6.38
C ASP A 135 -0.76 14.30 7.12
N ASP A 136 -1.63 13.50 6.49
CA ASP A 136 -2.92 13.08 7.04
C ASP A 136 -3.11 11.56 6.93
N ILE A 137 -2.98 10.87 8.06
CA ILE A 137 -3.13 9.40 8.12
C ILE A 137 -4.54 8.94 7.76
N ALA A 138 -5.57 9.76 7.96
CA ALA A 138 -6.94 9.41 7.58
C ALA A 138 -7.10 9.33 6.06
N SER A 139 -6.40 10.18 5.30
CA SER A 139 -6.35 10.10 3.83
C SER A 139 -5.72 8.79 3.36
N TYR A 140 -4.67 8.30 4.05
CA TYR A 140 -4.14 6.97 3.77
C TYR A 140 -5.14 5.86 4.10
N GLY A 141 -5.84 5.94 5.23
CA GLY A 141 -6.89 4.98 5.59
C GLY A 141 -8.01 4.91 4.53
N LEU A 142 -8.41 6.05 3.98
CA LEU A 142 -9.36 6.10 2.87
C LEU A 142 -8.80 5.41 1.61
N TYR A 143 -7.55 5.66 1.25
CA TYR A 143 -6.89 4.99 0.14
C TYR A 143 -6.84 3.46 0.32
N VAL A 144 -6.46 2.96 1.51
CA VAL A 144 -6.51 1.53 1.86
C VAL A 144 -7.91 0.97 1.62
N SER A 145 -8.94 1.66 2.10
CA SER A 145 -10.33 1.25 1.92
C SER A 145 -10.72 1.13 0.43
N ARG A 146 -10.25 2.05 -0.44
CA ARG A 146 -10.48 1.97 -1.89
C ARG A 146 -9.81 0.76 -2.52
N ILE A 147 -8.55 0.48 -2.17
CA ILE A 147 -7.83 -0.72 -2.65
C ILE A 147 -8.50 -2.01 -2.20
N GLU A 148 -8.94 -2.10 -0.94
CA GLU A 148 -9.71 -3.25 -0.47
C GLU A 148 -11.04 -3.39 -1.21
N GLY A 149 -11.73 -2.29 -1.48
CA GLY A 149 -12.93 -2.28 -2.32
C GLY A 149 -12.67 -2.85 -3.71
N LEU A 150 -11.57 -2.46 -4.37
CA LEU A 150 -11.18 -3.00 -5.68
C LEU A 150 -10.86 -4.50 -5.61
N LYS A 151 -10.17 -4.96 -4.56
CA LYS A 151 -9.92 -6.41 -4.35
C LYS A 151 -11.23 -7.21 -4.28
N LEU A 152 -12.22 -6.69 -3.55
CA LEU A 152 -13.53 -7.34 -3.40
C LEU A 152 -14.38 -7.27 -4.67
N HIS A 153 -14.15 -6.26 -5.52
CA HIS A 153 -14.89 -6.04 -6.76
C HIS A 153 -14.23 -6.68 -7.98
N ALA A 154 -13.05 -7.29 -7.80
CA ALA A 154 -12.33 -7.95 -8.88
C ALA A 154 -13.25 -8.94 -9.64
N PRO A 155 -13.07 -9.10 -10.99
CA PRO A 155 -13.84 -10.05 -11.79
C PRO A 155 -13.72 -11.47 -11.25
N ALA A 156 -14.69 -12.33 -11.61
CA ALA A 156 -14.69 -13.74 -11.23
C ALA A 156 -13.43 -14.51 -11.70
N ALA A 157 -12.78 -14.04 -12.77
CA ALA A 157 -11.48 -14.55 -13.22
C ALA A 157 -10.35 -14.26 -12.24
N GLY A 158 -10.60 -13.40 -11.23
CA GLY A 158 -9.61 -13.00 -10.24
C GLY A 158 -8.64 -11.91 -10.73
N LEU A 159 -7.68 -11.60 -9.88
CA LEU A 159 -6.55 -10.75 -10.23
C LEU A 159 -5.45 -11.60 -10.89
N PRO A 160 -4.57 -11.02 -11.73
CA PRO A 160 -3.44 -11.75 -12.31
C PRO A 160 -2.57 -12.42 -11.24
N GLU A 161 -2.17 -13.66 -11.48
CA GLU A 161 -1.27 -14.41 -10.58
C GLU A 161 0.17 -14.23 -11.04
N ILE A 162 0.81 -13.15 -10.62
CA ILE A 162 2.18 -12.78 -11.02
C ILE A 162 3.19 -12.81 -9.85
N GLY A 163 2.82 -13.46 -8.73
CA GLY A 163 3.72 -13.59 -7.56
C GLY A 163 3.88 -12.32 -6.72
N LEU A 164 3.09 -11.27 -6.97
CA LEU A 164 3.09 -10.04 -6.18
C LEU A 164 1.91 -9.99 -5.19
N PRO A 165 2.05 -9.30 -4.05
CA PRO A 165 0.93 -8.97 -3.19
C PRO A 165 -0.20 -8.28 -3.99
N ARG A 166 -1.44 -8.68 -3.75
CA ARG A 166 -2.60 -8.13 -4.48
C ARG A 166 -2.73 -6.62 -4.34
N THR A 167 -2.40 -6.08 -3.18
CA THR A 167 -2.37 -4.63 -2.92
C THR A 167 -1.34 -3.92 -3.79
N ARG A 168 -0.13 -4.49 -3.92
CA ARG A 168 0.92 -3.93 -4.77
C ARG A 168 0.52 -3.97 -6.25
N MET A 169 -0.07 -5.06 -6.69
CA MET A 169 -0.56 -5.23 -8.06
C MET A 169 -1.62 -4.17 -8.42
N LEU A 170 -2.61 -3.97 -7.57
CA LEU A 170 -3.65 -2.95 -7.78
C LEU A 170 -3.08 -1.54 -7.77
N GLN A 171 -2.18 -1.24 -6.84
CA GLN A 171 -1.48 0.04 -6.80
C GLN A 171 -0.73 0.32 -8.10
N LEU A 172 0.11 -0.62 -8.56
CA LEU A 172 0.87 -0.47 -9.82
C LEU A 172 -0.06 -0.32 -11.03
N GLY A 173 -1.15 -1.10 -11.06
CA GLY A 173 -2.16 -0.97 -12.09
C GLY A 173 -2.76 0.44 -12.13
N LEU A 174 -3.14 1.00 -10.98
CA LEU A 174 -3.66 2.36 -10.88
C LEU A 174 -2.63 3.42 -11.29
N GLU A 175 -1.36 3.24 -10.93
CA GLU A 175 -0.28 4.17 -11.31
C GLU A 175 -0.02 4.24 -12.83
N ARG A 176 -0.38 3.19 -13.54
CA ARG A 176 -0.13 3.01 -14.98
C ARG A 176 -1.39 3.11 -15.84
N PHE A 177 -2.57 3.18 -15.21
CA PHE A 177 -3.84 3.31 -15.92
C PHE A 177 -4.06 4.77 -16.36
N GLU A 178 -4.28 4.96 -17.68
CA GLU A 178 -4.54 6.25 -18.34
C GLU A 178 -5.96 6.32 -18.94
#